data_f81e6750ec3b26a596b211a60da9b06c
#
_entry.id   f81e6750ec3b26a596b211a60da9b06c
#
_cell.length_a   1.000
_cell.length_b   1.000
_cell.length_c   1.000
_cell.angle_alpha   90.00
_cell.angle_beta   90.00
_cell.angle_gamma   90.00
#
_symmetry.space_group_name_H-M   'P 1'
#
loop_
_entity.id
_entity.type
_entity.pdbx_description
1 polymer ?
#
loop_
_entity_poly.entity_id
_entity_poly.type
_entity_poly.pdbx_seq_one_letter_code
_entity_poly.pdbx_strand_id
1 'polypeptide(L)'
;MSGLVLPDYEGACLNNLLPNVAARLLGGTPVLDVPRAARYVILLIDGLGWFPVAEHSHDSDLFAPGLGRATRLTCAVPSTTATSLTSIGCGSAPGSHGVVGYSFLDPDRRCVVNALTWAGGPADVEGFACEPTLYQRMRSRGITSGCVSLARFKG
;
A
#
# COMPACT_ATOMS: atom_id res chain seq x y z
N MET A 1 24.53 -14.14 -4.64
CA MET A 1 23.08 -14.24 -4.98
C MET A 1 22.32 -13.68 -3.80
N SER A 2 21.66 -12.54 -3.96
CA SER A 2 20.77 -12.04 -2.93
C SER A 2 19.61 -13.03 -2.81
N GLY A 3 19.42 -13.62 -1.62
CA GLY A 3 18.31 -14.53 -1.38
C GLY A 3 16.96 -13.83 -1.59
N LEU A 4 15.91 -14.59 -1.86
CA LEU A 4 14.53 -14.09 -1.92
C LEU A 4 14.17 -13.42 -0.59
N VAL A 5 13.71 -12.16 -0.66
CA VAL A 5 13.21 -11.44 0.52
C VAL A 5 11.72 -11.71 0.63
N LEU A 6 11.32 -12.38 1.70
CA LEU A 6 9.90 -12.61 1.98
C LEU A 6 9.27 -11.37 2.63
N PRO A 7 7.97 -11.10 2.36
CA PRO A 7 7.24 -10.02 3.03
C PRO A 7 7.15 -10.26 4.55
N ASP A 8 7.40 -9.20 5.29
CA ASP A 8 7.18 -9.17 6.75
C ASP A 8 5.82 -8.51 7.03
N TYR A 9 4.74 -9.23 6.75
CA TYR A 9 3.37 -8.68 6.84
C TYR A 9 2.98 -8.20 8.23
N GLU A 10 3.61 -8.73 9.28
CA GLU A 10 3.34 -8.32 10.67
C GLU A 10 4.25 -7.18 11.15
N GLY A 11 5.29 -6.86 10.37
CA GLY A 11 6.32 -5.88 10.75
C GLY A 11 6.63 -4.88 9.64
N ALA A 12 7.86 -4.91 9.13
CA ALA A 12 8.40 -3.93 8.18
C ALA A 12 7.91 -4.18 6.73
N CYS A 13 6.62 -4.01 6.48
CA CYS A 13 6.00 -4.16 5.18
C CYS A 13 5.08 -2.97 4.85
N LEU A 14 4.92 -2.70 3.55
CA LEU A 14 4.12 -1.57 3.03
C LEU A 14 2.65 -1.60 3.48
N ASN A 15 2.04 -2.78 3.65
CA ASN A 15 0.67 -2.89 4.17
C ASN A 15 0.51 -2.26 5.55
N ASN A 16 1.58 -2.17 6.34
CA ASN A 16 1.55 -1.61 7.68
C ASN A 16 1.75 -0.08 7.72
N LEU A 17 2.06 0.58 6.60
CA LEU A 17 2.31 2.02 6.59
C LEU A 17 1.10 2.83 7.07
N LEU A 18 -0.04 2.70 6.40
CA LEU A 18 -1.25 3.46 6.74
C LEU A 18 -1.84 3.06 8.11
N PRO A 19 -1.89 1.77 8.51
CA PRO A 19 -2.28 1.40 9.88
C PRO A 19 -1.45 2.08 10.95
N ASN A 20 -0.14 2.21 10.75
CA ASN A 20 0.74 2.87 11.71
C ASN A 20 0.56 4.39 11.76
N VAL A 21 0.28 5.03 10.61
CA VAL A 21 -0.14 6.43 10.56
C VAL A 21 -1.47 6.64 11.30
N ALA A 22 -2.45 5.78 11.06
CA ALA A 22 -3.73 5.83 11.76
C ALA A 22 -3.57 5.62 13.27
N ALA A 23 -2.71 4.69 13.70
CA ALA A 23 -2.40 4.49 15.11
C ALA A 23 -1.82 5.76 15.74
N ARG A 24 -0.87 6.46 15.07
CA ARG A 24 -0.34 7.73 15.57
C ARG A 24 -1.39 8.82 15.72
N LEU A 25 -2.29 8.94 14.74
CA LEU A 25 -3.37 9.94 14.77
C LEU A 25 -4.40 9.66 15.87
N LEU A 26 -4.61 8.39 16.20
CA LEU A 26 -5.56 7.94 17.23
C LEU A 26 -4.93 7.77 18.63
N GLY A 27 -3.66 8.13 18.81
CA GLY A 27 -2.95 8.00 20.08
C GLY A 27 -2.50 6.59 20.43
N GLY A 28 -2.55 5.66 19.47
CA GLY A 28 -2.04 4.30 19.62
C GLY A 28 -0.53 4.18 19.45
N THR A 29 -0.02 2.97 19.62
CA THR A 29 1.40 2.64 19.44
C THR A 29 1.60 1.97 18.08
N PRO A 30 2.33 2.60 17.15
CA PRO A 30 2.66 1.99 15.87
C PRO A 30 3.76 0.94 16.00
N VAL A 31 3.77 -0.03 15.10
CA VAL A 31 4.84 -1.02 14.95
C VAL A 31 6.02 -0.44 14.16
N LEU A 32 5.70 0.34 13.10
CA LEU A 32 6.71 1.07 12.34
C LEU A 32 7.05 2.39 13.05
N ASP A 33 8.30 2.81 12.94
CA ASP A 33 8.73 4.12 13.46
C ASP A 33 8.20 5.26 12.59
N VAL A 34 6.92 5.60 12.79
CA VAL A 34 6.26 6.72 12.17
C VAL A 34 6.36 7.93 13.10
N PRO A 35 6.92 9.06 12.66
CA PRO A 35 7.07 10.25 13.50
C PRO A 35 5.71 10.78 13.97
N ARG A 36 5.66 11.40 15.15
CA ARG A 36 4.44 12.03 15.65
C ARG A 36 4.15 13.32 14.88
N ALA A 37 2.95 13.42 14.33
CA ALA A 37 2.47 14.62 13.63
C ALA A 37 0.95 14.73 13.74
N ALA A 38 0.43 15.97 13.61
CA ALA A 38 -1.01 16.20 13.55
C ALA A 38 -1.62 15.87 12.18
N ARG A 39 -0.80 15.84 11.14
CA ARG A 39 -1.20 15.55 9.75
C ARG A 39 -0.06 14.82 9.05
N TYR A 40 -0.41 13.95 8.12
CA TYR A 40 0.55 13.22 7.29
C TYR A 40 0.24 13.42 5.82
N VAL A 41 1.28 13.59 5.03
CA VAL A 41 1.26 13.48 3.58
C VAL A 41 2.17 12.32 3.21
N ILE A 42 1.64 11.35 2.51
CA ILE A 42 2.38 10.17 2.05
C ILE A 42 2.53 10.28 0.55
N LEU A 43 3.78 10.41 0.09
CA LEU A 43 4.12 10.37 -1.32
C LEU A 43 4.55 8.94 -1.67
N LEU A 44 3.73 8.26 -2.47
CA LEU A 44 4.07 6.94 -3.01
C LEU A 44 4.62 7.10 -4.43
N ILE A 45 5.85 6.61 -4.65
CA ILE A 45 6.49 6.61 -5.97
C ILE A 45 6.54 5.15 -6.42
N ASP A 46 5.71 4.82 -7.42
CA ASP A 46 5.63 3.47 -7.98
C ASP A 46 6.92 3.11 -8.73
N GLY A 47 7.33 1.86 -8.61
CA GLY A 47 8.55 1.35 -9.24
C GLY A 47 9.87 1.79 -8.59
N LEU A 48 9.85 2.72 -7.63
CA LEU A 48 11.05 3.18 -6.92
C LEU A 48 11.30 2.33 -5.68
N GLY A 49 12.16 1.32 -5.82
CA GLY A 49 12.51 0.41 -4.73
C GLY A 49 13.70 0.87 -3.89
N TRP A 50 13.92 0.20 -2.76
CA TRP A 50 15.00 0.47 -1.84
C TRP A 50 16.39 0.44 -2.47
N PHE A 51 16.67 -0.58 -3.29
CA PHE A 51 18.01 -0.77 -3.85
C PHE A 51 18.42 0.36 -4.80
N PRO A 52 17.61 0.77 -5.80
CA PRO A 52 17.92 1.93 -6.63
C PRO A 52 18.08 3.21 -5.81
N VAL A 53 17.23 3.44 -4.81
CA VAL A 53 17.35 4.62 -3.95
C VAL A 53 18.65 4.60 -3.15
N ALA A 54 19.03 3.46 -2.58
CA ALA A 54 20.26 3.35 -1.81
C ALA A 54 21.52 3.53 -2.67
N GLU A 55 21.50 3.01 -3.91
CA GLU A 55 22.62 3.09 -4.85
C GLU A 55 22.79 4.53 -5.40
N HIS A 56 21.69 5.21 -5.72
CA HIS A 56 21.69 6.53 -6.38
C HIS A 56 21.26 7.69 -5.47
N SER A 57 21.22 7.49 -4.16
CA SER A 57 20.77 8.53 -3.22
C SER A 57 21.60 9.81 -3.30
N HIS A 58 22.89 9.68 -3.58
CA HIS A 58 23.83 10.81 -3.73
C HIS A 58 23.51 11.74 -4.90
N ASP A 59 22.74 11.27 -5.87
CA ASP A 59 22.30 12.05 -7.04
C ASP A 59 21.03 12.88 -6.76
N SER A 60 20.51 12.83 -5.53
CA SER A 60 19.25 13.50 -5.16
C SER A 60 19.32 14.22 -3.84
N ASP A 61 19.07 15.51 -3.88
CA ASP A 61 18.98 16.35 -2.67
C ASP A 61 17.84 15.93 -1.72
N LEU A 62 16.86 15.19 -2.24
CA LEU A 62 15.75 14.65 -1.43
C LEU A 62 16.17 13.38 -0.68
N PHE A 63 16.86 12.46 -1.34
CA PHE A 63 17.15 11.13 -0.77
C PHE A 63 18.48 11.10 0.00
N ALA A 64 19.50 11.83 -0.43
CA ALA A 64 20.80 11.83 0.24
C ALA A 64 20.72 12.13 1.75
N PRO A 65 20.05 13.19 2.22
CA PRO A 65 19.98 13.47 3.66
C PRO A 65 19.03 12.53 4.42
N GLY A 66 18.10 11.90 3.71
CA GLY A 66 17.06 11.05 4.30
C GLY A 66 17.44 9.59 4.47
N LEU A 67 18.39 9.07 3.68
CA LEU A 67 18.68 7.64 3.62
C LEU A 67 19.10 7.04 4.97
N GLY A 68 19.89 7.76 5.75
CA GLY A 68 20.35 7.32 7.08
C GLY A 68 19.22 7.20 8.13
N ARG A 69 18.04 7.76 7.84
CA ARG A 69 16.84 7.67 8.69
C ARG A 69 15.73 6.83 8.03
N ALA A 70 15.97 6.31 6.83
CA ALA A 70 14.97 5.59 6.07
C ALA A 70 14.78 4.19 6.66
N THR A 71 13.54 3.77 6.73
CA THR A 71 13.17 2.40 7.09
C THR A 71 12.95 1.59 5.81
N ARG A 72 13.69 0.51 5.65
CA ARG A 72 13.46 -0.43 4.55
C ARG A 72 12.21 -1.24 4.83
N LEU A 73 11.25 -1.20 3.91
CA LEU A 73 10.04 -2.01 3.97
C LEU A 73 10.08 -3.09 2.88
N THR A 74 9.46 -4.22 3.16
CA THR A 74 9.08 -5.19 2.13
C THR A 74 7.77 -4.78 1.48
N CYS A 75 7.47 -5.32 0.29
CA CYS A 75 6.16 -5.15 -0.34
C CYS A 75 5.41 -6.48 -0.40
N ALA A 76 4.16 -6.44 -0.83
CA ALA A 76 3.35 -7.63 -1.03
C ALA A 76 3.96 -8.59 -2.09
N VAL A 77 3.64 -9.86 -1.99
CA VAL A 77 3.95 -10.87 -3.03
C VAL A 77 2.62 -11.36 -3.62
N PRO A 78 2.49 -11.28 -4.96
CA PRO A 78 3.43 -10.70 -5.94
C PRO A 78 3.54 -9.17 -5.80
N SER A 79 4.72 -8.61 -6.10
CA SER A 79 5.03 -7.18 -5.99
C SER A 79 4.46 -6.37 -7.16
N THR A 80 3.21 -6.61 -7.54
CA THR A 80 2.52 -5.83 -8.57
C THR A 80 1.94 -4.56 -8.01
N THR A 81 1.81 -3.53 -8.82
CA THR A 81 1.20 -2.25 -8.44
C THR A 81 -0.20 -2.46 -7.83
N ALA A 82 -1.04 -3.28 -8.49
CA ALA A 82 -2.39 -3.56 -8.01
C ALA A 82 -2.40 -4.17 -6.61
N THR A 83 -1.63 -5.25 -6.40
CA THR A 83 -1.54 -5.92 -5.10
C THR A 83 -1.00 -4.99 -4.02
N SER A 84 0.08 -4.24 -4.32
CA SER A 84 0.72 -3.35 -3.35
C SER A 84 -0.16 -2.16 -2.99
N LEU A 85 -0.83 -1.52 -3.96
CA LEU A 85 -1.76 -0.40 -3.69
C LEU A 85 -2.96 -0.86 -2.85
N THR A 86 -3.52 -2.04 -3.16
CA THR A 86 -4.61 -2.60 -2.36
C THR A 86 -4.14 -2.95 -0.95
N SER A 87 -2.95 -3.57 -0.81
CA SER A 87 -2.37 -3.87 0.51
C SER A 87 -2.16 -2.61 1.36
N ILE A 88 -1.66 -1.51 0.76
CA ILE A 88 -1.53 -0.22 1.45
C ILE A 88 -2.92 0.33 1.81
N GLY A 89 -3.85 0.34 0.86
CA GLY A 89 -5.19 0.92 1.04
C GLY A 89 -6.07 0.18 2.05
N CYS A 90 -5.94 -1.14 2.13
CA CYS A 90 -6.64 -1.98 3.11
C CYS A 90 -5.86 -2.13 4.42
N GLY A 91 -4.55 -1.96 4.40
CA GLY A 91 -3.68 -2.21 5.56
C GLY A 91 -3.61 -3.70 5.91
N SER A 92 -3.70 -4.57 4.90
CA SER A 92 -3.73 -6.03 5.07
C SER A 92 -2.94 -6.75 3.98
N ALA A 93 -2.68 -8.04 4.19
CA ALA A 93 -1.97 -8.88 3.24
C ALA A 93 -2.87 -9.29 2.06
N PRO A 94 -2.30 -9.67 0.89
CA PRO A 94 -3.06 -10.07 -0.29
C PRO A 94 -4.08 -11.19 -0.06
N GLY A 95 -3.78 -12.13 0.83
CA GLY A 95 -4.70 -13.21 1.19
C GLY A 95 -5.96 -12.73 1.91
N SER A 96 -5.91 -11.56 2.57
CA SER A 96 -7.06 -10.97 3.27
C SER A 96 -7.93 -10.12 2.34
N HIS A 97 -7.30 -9.27 1.51
CA HIS A 97 -8.08 -8.37 0.63
C HIS A 97 -8.43 -8.97 -0.75
N GLY A 98 -7.89 -10.14 -1.10
CA GLY A 98 -8.26 -10.91 -2.30
C GLY A 98 -7.62 -10.46 -3.62
N VAL A 99 -6.93 -9.32 -3.68
CA VAL A 99 -6.21 -8.87 -4.89
C VAL A 99 -4.80 -9.47 -4.89
N VAL A 100 -4.66 -10.60 -5.55
CA VAL A 100 -3.44 -11.44 -5.52
C VAL A 100 -2.56 -11.29 -6.76
N GLY A 101 -2.83 -10.30 -7.62
CA GLY A 101 -2.04 -10.08 -8.83
C GLY A 101 -2.51 -8.87 -9.63
N TYR A 102 -1.83 -8.64 -10.76
CA TYR A 102 -2.22 -7.61 -11.73
C TYR A 102 -3.57 -7.92 -12.40
N SER A 103 -3.83 -9.21 -12.61
CA SER A 103 -5.11 -9.72 -13.09
C SER A 103 -5.42 -11.04 -12.41
N PHE A 104 -6.68 -11.35 -12.26
CA PHE A 104 -7.17 -12.60 -11.69
C PHE A 104 -8.45 -13.07 -12.39
N LEU A 105 -8.75 -14.35 -12.26
CA LEU A 105 -9.98 -14.92 -12.77
C LEU A 105 -11.12 -14.68 -11.75
N ASP A 106 -12.20 -14.06 -12.20
CA ASP A 106 -13.49 -14.09 -11.48
C ASP A 106 -14.19 -15.41 -11.84
N PRO A 107 -14.32 -16.37 -10.92
CA PRO A 107 -14.88 -17.67 -11.21
C PRO A 107 -16.37 -17.61 -11.51
N ASP A 108 -17.10 -16.68 -10.90
CA ASP A 108 -18.56 -16.56 -11.04
C ASP A 108 -18.93 -16.00 -12.41
N ARG A 109 -18.13 -15.04 -12.91
CA ARG A 109 -18.33 -14.40 -14.22
C ARG A 109 -17.53 -15.07 -15.32
N ARG A 110 -16.60 -15.99 -14.97
CA ARG A 110 -15.70 -16.69 -15.89
C ARG A 110 -14.94 -15.72 -16.82
N CYS A 111 -14.48 -14.59 -16.27
CA CYS A 111 -13.72 -13.58 -16.99
C CYS A 111 -12.46 -13.19 -16.22
N VAL A 112 -11.49 -12.64 -16.94
CA VAL A 112 -10.27 -12.10 -16.34
C VAL A 112 -10.50 -10.64 -15.99
N VAL A 113 -10.31 -10.29 -14.72
CA VAL A 113 -10.39 -8.94 -14.20
C VAL A 113 -8.99 -8.33 -14.16
N ASN A 114 -8.83 -7.13 -14.72
CA ASN A 114 -7.62 -6.33 -14.53
C ASN A 114 -7.75 -5.51 -13.24
N ALA A 115 -6.93 -5.80 -12.25
CA ALA A 115 -7.04 -5.21 -10.91
C ALA A 115 -6.64 -3.71 -10.83
N LEU A 116 -5.98 -3.16 -11.87
CA LEU A 116 -5.65 -1.72 -11.90
C LEU A 116 -6.75 -0.88 -12.54
N THR A 117 -7.31 -1.36 -13.65
CA THR A 117 -8.30 -0.62 -14.43
C THR A 117 -9.72 -1.06 -14.14
N TRP A 118 -9.86 -2.16 -13.42
CA TRP A 118 -11.10 -2.87 -13.13
C TRP A 118 -11.84 -3.37 -14.37
N ALA A 119 -11.15 -3.40 -15.52
CA ALA A 119 -11.71 -3.95 -16.75
C ALA A 119 -12.01 -5.45 -16.58
N GLY A 120 -13.21 -5.85 -16.95
CA GLY A 120 -13.73 -7.21 -16.75
C GLY A 120 -14.31 -7.47 -15.36
N GLY A 121 -14.11 -6.56 -14.42
CA GLY A 121 -14.62 -6.69 -13.06
C GLY A 121 -16.12 -6.40 -12.92
N PRO A 122 -16.70 -6.70 -11.74
CA PRO A 122 -18.06 -6.33 -11.41
C PRO A 122 -18.24 -4.81 -11.41
N ALA A 123 -19.45 -4.35 -11.70
CA ALA A 123 -19.78 -2.93 -11.62
C ALA A 123 -19.67 -2.39 -10.18
N ASP A 124 -19.93 -3.24 -9.21
CA ASP A 124 -19.80 -2.95 -7.79
C ASP A 124 -18.42 -3.42 -7.29
N VAL A 125 -17.49 -2.48 -7.26
CA VAL A 125 -16.14 -2.70 -6.73
C VAL A 125 -16.17 -2.90 -5.21
N GLU A 126 -17.07 -2.20 -4.51
CA GLU A 126 -17.20 -2.30 -3.05
C GLU A 126 -17.70 -3.69 -2.64
N GLY A 127 -18.60 -4.28 -3.42
CA GLY A 127 -19.09 -5.65 -3.20
C GLY A 127 -18.05 -6.73 -3.45
N PHE A 128 -16.97 -6.44 -4.18
CA PHE A 128 -15.86 -7.36 -4.37
C PHE A 128 -14.85 -7.30 -3.21
N ALA A 129 -14.71 -6.14 -2.56
CA ALA A 129 -13.75 -5.94 -1.49
C ALA A 129 -14.11 -6.77 -0.26
N CYS A 130 -13.21 -7.68 0.12
CA CYS A 130 -13.40 -8.53 1.32
C CYS A 130 -13.34 -7.73 2.63
N GLU A 131 -12.72 -6.54 2.62
CA GLU A 131 -12.50 -5.71 3.80
C GLU A 131 -12.72 -4.23 3.48
N PRO A 132 -13.24 -3.44 4.45
CA PRO A 132 -13.27 -1.98 4.32
C PRO A 132 -11.86 -1.42 4.19
N THR A 133 -11.69 -0.46 3.29
CA THR A 133 -10.42 0.25 3.16
C THR A 133 -10.05 0.98 4.45
N LEU A 134 -8.78 1.22 4.64
CA LEU A 134 -8.32 1.98 5.81
C LEU A 134 -8.87 3.42 5.80
N TYR A 135 -9.11 4.01 4.62
CA TYR A 135 -9.75 5.31 4.48
C TYR A 135 -11.17 5.31 5.05
N GLN A 136 -11.97 4.27 4.77
CA GLN A 136 -13.30 4.09 5.35
C GLN A 136 -13.23 3.91 6.86
N ARG A 137 -12.29 3.07 7.34
CA ARG A 137 -12.06 2.85 8.78
C ARG A 137 -11.58 4.11 9.51
N MET A 138 -10.72 4.93 8.90
CA MET A 138 -10.29 6.21 9.47
C MET A 138 -11.43 7.22 9.51
N ARG A 139 -12.23 7.30 8.43
CA ARG A 139 -13.40 8.20 8.37
C ARG A 139 -14.41 7.88 9.49
N SER A 140 -14.70 6.60 9.76
CA SER A 140 -15.61 6.20 10.84
C SER A 140 -15.11 6.60 12.24
N ARG A 141 -13.81 6.91 12.37
CA ARG A 141 -13.17 7.40 13.59
C ARG A 141 -12.90 8.92 13.59
N GLY A 142 -13.51 9.66 12.67
CA GLY A 142 -13.39 11.12 12.57
C GLY A 142 -12.10 11.63 11.93
N ILE A 143 -11.29 10.76 11.31
CA ILE A 143 -10.07 11.17 10.61
C ILE A 143 -10.42 11.44 9.15
N THR A 144 -10.26 12.69 8.72
CA THR A 144 -10.37 13.05 7.30
C THR A 144 -9.15 12.55 6.55
N SER A 145 -9.37 11.76 5.52
CA SER A 145 -8.32 11.22 4.67
C SER A 145 -8.76 11.22 3.21
N GLY A 146 -7.81 11.24 2.30
CA GLY A 146 -8.06 11.19 0.87
C GLY A 146 -6.82 10.71 0.11
N CYS A 147 -7.03 10.36 -1.15
CA CYS A 147 -5.99 9.94 -2.06
C CYS A 147 -6.02 10.82 -3.31
N VAL A 148 -4.85 11.18 -3.81
CA VAL A 148 -4.68 11.84 -5.12
C VAL A 148 -3.91 10.87 -5.99
N SER A 149 -4.49 10.45 -7.09
CA SER A 149 -3.90 9.50 -8.03
C SER A 149 -4.30 9.82 -9.46
N LEU A 150 -3.74 9.06 -10.40
CA LEU A 150 -4.15 9.17 -11.81
C LEU A 150 -5.63 8.81 -11.97
N ALA A 151 -6.35 9.57 -12.81
CA ALA A 151 -7.78 9.39 -13.02
C ALA A 151 -8.18 7.96 -13.43
N ARG A 152 -7.30 7.24 -14.14
CA ARG A 152 -7.52 5.84 -14.54
C ARG A 152 -7.55 4.83 -13.37
N PHE A 153 -7.11 5.24 -12.17
CA PHE A 153 -7.17 4.42 -10.95
C PHE A 153 -8.34 4.79 -10.04
N LYS A 154 -9.26 5.60 -10.56
CA LYS A 154 -10.48 5.95 -9.87
C LYS A 154 -11.47 4.78 -10.03
N GLY A 155 -11.63 4.00 -8.97
CA GLY A 155 -12.68 2.99 -8.83
C GLY A 155 -13.97 3.61 -8.33
#